data_06a173a81be284f54225dd47c7a0598f
#
_entry.id   06a173a81be284f54225dd47c7a0598f
#
_cell.length_a   1.000
_cell.length_b   1.000
_cell.length_c   1.000
_cell.angle_alpha   90.00
_cell.angle_beta   90.00
_cell.angle_gamma   90.00
#
_symmetry.space_group_name_H-M   'P 1'
#
loop_
_entity.id
_entity.type
_entity.pdbx_description
1 polymer ?
#
loop_
_entity_poly.entity_id
_entity_poly.type
_entity_poly.pdbx_seq_one_letter_code
_entity_poly.pdbx_strand_id
1 'polypeptide(L)'
;MEKLGGGSRRVLYLIMILTLIMPVMLANDAYYCSPSNAGSNHAGNASPQKYAILRPTPYETSDWIKTFRAAPAAYLSSQVQNQLDSAGGARFTLLGHINYTPSERDQGTCGSCWLWAGTGILEIALDSQLGIKDRLSTQYVNSNYNGGKGSGWSCCGGWLEDLAKFYNSTKIVVPWSNTNAQWQDGRMTCGTESSVSAESISINPHYDLTSVQVVTIPTLGVEKEKAIANIKNVLGQGKGVWFGFFLPNQTAWAKFFDFWGYQPECAFWQPDNFTSTYNFTDGGGHAVLCVGYNDTDPKRRYWIMLNSWGVTKGRPDGLFMVNMDMNYSCTYSGLGNAYYWMTLDANFAKTSMPETAAGKRLDDAKAEPAKKIADAKAQRNKAKADREAAKVERQARSKHV
;
A
#
# COMPACT_ATOMS: atom_id res chain seq x y z
N MET A 1 -19.98 -4.69 -73.58
CA MET A 1 -19.57 -6.03 -73.08
C MET A 1 -18.72 -5.82 -71.92
N GLU A 2 -19.36 -6.12 -70.85
CA GLU A 2 -19.07 -6.95 -69.68
C GLU A 2 -18.05 -6.33 -68.75
N LYS A 3 -18.51 -5.85 -67.60
CA LYS A 3 -18.89 -6.45 -66.30
C LYS A 3 -17.77 -7.29 -65.65
N LEU A 4 -17.41 -6.90 -64.47
CA LEU A 4 -17.31 -7.56 -63.17
C LEU A 4 -16.32 -6.77 -62.33
N GLY A 5 -16.54 -6.20 -61.20
CA GLY A 5 -17.33 -6.65 -60.06
C GLY A 5 -16.36 -7.24 -59.03
N GLY A 6 -15.74 -6.43 -58.18
CA GLY A 6 -14.91 -6.89 -57.08
C GLY A 6 -15.20 -6.09 -55.81
N GLY A 7 -16.15 -6.62 -55.02
CA GLY A 7 -16.57 -6.03 -53.78
C GLY A 7 -15.47 -6.15 -52.69
N SER A 8 -15.03 -5.03 -52.22
CA SER A 8 -14.18 -4.93 -51.00
C SER A 8 -15.01 -5.23 -49.76
N ARG A 9 -14.83 -6.42 -49.19
CA ARG A 9 -15.37 -6.77 -47.87
C ARG A 9 -14.58 -5.99 -46.82
N ARG A 10 -15.15 -4.90 -46.34
CA ARG A 10 -14.70 -4.25 -45.12
C ARG A 10 -15.04 -5.15 -43.94
N VAL A 11 -14.04 -5.82 -43.40
CA VAL A 11 -14.14 -6.52 -42.12
C VAL A 11 -14.18 -5.46 -41.03
N LEU A 12 -15.36 -5.26 -40.47
CA LEU A 12 -15.55 -4.43 -39.29
C LEU A 12 -15.02 -5.24 -38.09
N TYR A 13 -13.81 -4.90 -37.59
CA TYR A 13 -13.38 -5.36 -36.29
C TYR A 13 -14.17 -4.59 -35.23
N LEU A 14 -15.18 -5.27 -34.69
CA LEU A 14 -15.86 -4.82 -33.48
C LEU A 14 -14.90 -5.03 -32.31
N ILE A 15 -14.19 -3.98 -31.92
CA ILE A 15 -13.43 -3.95 -30.68
C ILE A 15 -14.47 -3.91 -29.56
N MET A 16 -14.78 -5.07 -28.98
CA MET A 16 -15.47 -5.16 -27.71
C MET A 16 -14.52 -4.62 -26.63
N ILE A 17 -14.66 -3.33 -26.34
CA ILE A 17 -14.10 -2.77 -25.10
C ILE A 17 -14.94 -3.34 -23.97
N LEU A 18 -14.40 -4.39 -23.33
CA LEU A 18 -14.91 -4.86 -22.04
C LEU A 18 -14.64 -3.73 -21.03
N THR A 19 -15.63 -2.89 -20.78
CA THR A 19 -15.64 -2.00 -19.61
C THR A 19 -15.74 -2.90 -18.38
N LEU A 20 -14.59 -3.19 -17.78
CA LEU A 20 -14.54 -3.71 -16.42
C LEU A 20 -15.13 -2.62 -15.50
N ILE A 21 -16.43 -2.72 -15.25
CA ILE A 21 -17.05 -2.02 -14.13
C ILE A 21 -16.49 -2.71 -12.90
N MET A 22 -15.44 -2.13 -12.30
CA MET A 22 -15.01 -2.56 -10.96
C MET A 22 -16.19 -2.32 -10.00
N PRO A 23 -16.67 -3.34 -9.30
CA PRO A 23 -17.65 -3.13 -8.25
C PRO A 23 -16.97 -2.25 -7.18
N VAL A 24 -17.55 -1.10 -6.89
CA VAL A 24 -17.24 -0.34 -5.68
C VAL A 24 -17.53 -1.29 -4.52
N MET A 25 -16.50 -1.94 -4.00
CA MET A 25 -16.62 -2.74 -2.78
C MET A 25 -16.95 -1.77 -1.66
N LEU A 26 -18.21 -1.75 -1.26
CA LEU A 26 -18.64 -1.16 0.00
C LEU A 26 -17.94 -1.96 1.10
N ALA A 27 -16.81 -1.44 1.58
CA ALA A 27 -16.10 -2.02 2.70
C ALA A 27 -16.96 -1.87 3.96
N ASN A 28 -17.10 -2.98 4.68
CA ASN A 28 -17.86 -3.09 5.92
C ASN A 28 -17.52 -1.99 6.93
N ASP A 29 -18.52 -1.60 7.72
CA ASP A 29 -18.60 -0.49 8.68
C ASP A 29 -17.65 -0.53 9.89
N ALA A 30 -16.49 -1.19 9.79
CA ALA A 30 -15.61 -1.45 10.94
C ALA A 30 -14.76 -0.25 11.43
N TYR A 31 -14.76 0.89 10.70
CA TYR A 31 -13.92 2.05 11.08
C TYR A 31 -14.71 3.29 11.48
N TYR A 32 -15.79 3.10 12.22
CA TYR A 32 -16.53 4.23 12.80
C TYR A 32 -15.89 4.63 14.13
N CYS A 33 -15.04 5.66 14.12
CA CYS A 33 -14.63 6.32 15.34
C CYS A 33 -15.73 7.28 15.80
N SER A 34 -16.49 6.91 16.81
CA SER A 34 -17.24 7.88 17.60
C SER A 34 -16.26 8.85 18.24
N PRO A 35 -16.57 10.16 18.32
CA PRO A 35 -15.71 11.13 18.99
C PRO A 35 -15.77 10.90 20.50
N SER A 36 -14.97 9.97 21.02
CA SER A 36 -14.71 9.84 22.45
C SER A 36 -13.47 10.66 22.77
N ASN A 37 -13.63 11.68 23.60
CA ASN A 37 -12.66 12.53 24.25
C ASN A 37 -11.19 12.02 24.18
N ALA A 38 -10.45 12.49 23.18
CA ALA A 38 -9.00 12.38 23.15
C ALA A 38 -8.42 13.51 24.02
N GLY A 39 -8.38 13.26 25.29
CA GLY A 39 -7.78 14.14 26.29
C GLY A 39 -7.00 13.31 27.29
N SER A 40 -5.74 13.01 26.98
CA SER A 40 -4.73 12.76 28.03
C SER A 40 -3.35 13.13 27.47
N ASN A 41 -2.83 14.22 27.99
CA ASN A 41 -1.40 14.56 27.88
C ASN A 41 -0.61 13.49 28.62
N HIS A 42 -0.16 12.48 27.92
CA HIS A 42 0.87 11.56 28.43
C HIS A 42 2.22 12.10 28.00
N ALA A 43 2.85 12.92 28.83
CA ALA A 43 4.29 13.11 28.80
C ALA A 43 4.95 11.78 29.22
N GLY A 44 4.95 10.80 28.33
CA GLY A 44 5.63 9.53 28.51
C GLY A 44 7.10 9.69 28.15
N ASN A 45 8.00 9.27 29.06
CA ASN A 45 9.41 9.05 28.74
C ASN A 45 9.50 8.25 27.47
N ALA A 46 10.04 8.83 26.39
CA ALA A 46 10.22 8.18 25.12
C ALA A 46 11.05 6.90 25.33
N SER A 47 10.43 5.76 25.17
CA SER A 47 11.15 4.49 25.04
C SER A 47 12.19 4.61 23.93
N PRO A 48 13.35 3.94 24.03
CA PRO A 48 14.38 4.01 23.01
C PRO A 48 13.75 3.69 21.66
N GLN A 49 14.12 4.47 20.64
CA GLN A 49 13.56 4.48 19.29
C GLN A 49 13.44 3.06 18.73
N LYS A 50 12.23 2.51 18.75
CA LYS A 50 11.93 1.16 18.25
C LYS A 50 11.99 1.08 16.72
N TYR A 51 11.76 2.20 16.05
CA TYR A 51 11.60 2.25 14.60
C TYR A 51 12.69 3.07 13.94
N ALA A 52 13.21 2.58 12.81
CA ALA A 52 14.19 3.30 12.03
C ALA A 52 13.56 4.53 11.34
N ILE A 53 14.31 5.63 11.38
CA ILE A 53 14.05 6.84 10.61
C ILE A 53 15.16 6.96 9.57
N LEU A 54 14.82 7.34 8.34
CA LEU A 54 15.82 7.68 7.33
C LEU A 54 16.55 8.96 7.75
N ARG A 55 17.87 8.88 7.79
CA ARG A 55 18.73 10.04 8.10
C ARG A 55 19.69 10.30 6.95
N PRO A 56 19.17 10.78 5.82
CA PRO A 56 20.01 11.02 4.65
C PRO A 56 20.97 12.19 4.95
N THR A 57 22.15 12.09 4.37
CA THR A 57 23.09 13.21 4.32
C THR A 57 22.52 14.34 3.44
N PRO A 58 23.04 15.57 3.55
CA PRO A 58 22.68 16.65 2.64
C PRO A 58 22.90 16.30 1.16
N TYR A 59 23.93 15.50 0.87
CA TYR A 59 24.22 15.03 -0.49
C TYR A 59 23.14 14.07 -1.02
N GLU A 60 22.80 13.02 -0.26
CA GLU A 60 21.74 12.07 -0.62
C GLU A 60 20.41 12.77 -0.80
N THR A 61 20.07 13.69 0.11
CA THR A 61 18.83 14.47 0.01
C THR A 61 18.79 15.30 -1.27
N SER A 62 19.92 15.95 -1.61
CA SER A 62 20.02 16.74 -2.83
C SER A 62 19.85 15.88 -4.08
N ASP A 63 20.42 14.67 -4.08
CA ASP A 63 20.29 13.71 -5.19
C ASP A 63 18.84 13.19 -5.34
N TRP A 64 18.19 12.84 -4.22
CA TRP A 64 16.78 12.44 -4.21
C TRP A 64 15.86 13.54 -4.74
N ILE A 65 16.06 14.78 -4.30
CA ILE A 65 15.28 15.94 -4.80
C ILE A 65 15.51 16.15 -6.30
N LYS A 66 16.74 16.04 -6.78
CA LYS A 66 17.07 16.14 -8.21
C LYS A 66 16.39 15.03 -9.00
N THR A 67 16.45 13.81 -8.53
CA THR A 67 15.83 12.64 -9.16
C THR A 67 14.30 12.77 -9.18
N PHE A 68 13.70 13.20 -8.07
CA PHE A 68 12.27 13.49 -8.00
C PHE A 68 11.83 14.54 -9.04
N ARG A 69 12.59 15.62 -9.19
CA ARG A 69 12.28 16.69 -10.16
C ARG A 69 12.47 16.25 -11.62
N ALA A 70 13.33 15.28 -11.85
CA ALA A 70 13.61 14.74 -13.19
C ALA A 70 12.62 13.63 -13.59
N ALA A 71 11.92 13.01 -12.63
CA ALA A 71 10.94 11.98 -12.92
C ALA A 71 9.72 12.56 -13.64
N PRO A 72 9.14 11.83 -14.61
CA PRO A 72 7.96 12.30 -15.33
C PRO A 72 6.76 12.45 -14.39
N ALA A 73 5.84 13.33 -14.76
CA ALA A 73 4.57 13.45 -14.06
C ALA A 73 3.68 12.21 -14.30
N ALA A 74 2.95 11.81 -13.28
CA ALA A 74 1.97 10.74 -13.39
C ALA A 74 0.87 11.10 -14.40
N TYR A 75 0.48 10.13 -15.21
CA TYR A 75 -0.68 10.27 -16.08
C TYR A 75 -1.95 10.46 -15.23
N LEU A 76 -2.72 11.49 -15.55
CA LEU A 76 -4.00 11.76 -14.91
C LEU A 76 -5.13 11.41 -15.88
N SER A 77 -5.91 10.40 -15.55
CA SER A 77 -7.00 9.91 -16.37
C SER A 77 -8.18 10.88 -16.32
N SER A 78 -8.60 11.40 -17.47
CA SER A 78 -9.81 12.23 -17.57
C SER A 78 -11.08 11.45 -17.21
N GLN A 79 -11.14 10.15 -17.53
CA GLN A 79 -12.26 9.28 -17.15
C GLN A 79 -12.37 9.15 -15.63
N VAL A 80 -11.26 8.89 -14.93
CA VAL A 80 -11.24 8.81 -13.47
C VAL A 80 -11.59 10.18 -12.87
N GLN A 81 -11.08 11.28 -13.43
CA GLN A 81 -11.41 12.62 -12.96
C GLN A 81 -12.92 12.89 -13.04
N ASN A 82 -13.56 12.58 -14.16
CA ASN A 82 -15.01 12.74 -14.32
C ASN A 82 -15.82 11.89 -13.32
N GLN A 83 -15.33 10.69 -12.99
CA GLN A 83 -15.95 9.85 -11.96
C GLN A 83 -15.82 10.47 -10.57
N LEU A 84 -14.66 11.00 -10.22
CA LEU A 84 -14.41 11.67 -8.95
C LEU A 84 -15.26 12.92 -8.80
N ASP A 85 -15.36 13.74 -9.84
CA ASP A 85 -16.16 14.97 -9.86
C ASP A 85 -17.67 14.68 -9.71
N SER A 86 -18.12 13.54 -10.24
CA SER A 86 -19.53 13.11 -10.18
C SER A 86 -19.89 12.45 -8.84
N ALA A 87 -18.92 11.85 -8.13
CA ALA A 87 -19.17 11.07 -6.92
C ALA A 87 -19.39 11.93 -5.67
N GLY A 88 -18.97 13.22 -5.67
CA GLY A 88 -18.91 14.01 -4.46
C GLY A 88 -17.91 13.47 -3.45
N GLY A 89 -18.24 13.53 -2.15
CA GLY A 89 -17.42 12.90 -1.10
C GLY A 89 -17.52 11.38 -1.16
N ALA A 90 -16.36 10.68 -1.07
CA ALA A 90 -16.28 9.23 -1.20
C ALA A 90 -15.28 8.61 -0.22
N ARG A 91 -15.48 7.33 0.07
CA ARG A 91 -14.49 6.47 0.69
C ARG A 91 -13.94 5.52 -0.35
N PHE A 92 -12.62 5.46 -0.47
CA PHE A 92 -11.93 4.61 -1.42
C PHE A 92 -10.72 3.95 -0.77
N THR A 93 -10.47 2.67 -1.06
CA THR A 93 -9.29 1.96 -0.56
C THR A 93 -8.83 0.87 -1.52
N LEU A 94 -7.51 0.73 -1.63
CA LEU A 94 -6.81 -0.34 -2.35
C LEU A 94 -6.32 -1.46 -1.43
N LEU A 95 -6.66 -1.44 -0.13
CA LEU A 95 -6.27 -2.49 0.83
C LEU A 95 -6.73 -3.88 0.39
N GLY A 96 -7.85 -3.96 -0.32
CA GLY A 96 -8.34 -5.21 -0.89
C GLY A 96 -7.38 -5.91 -1.84
N HIS A 97 -6.44 -5.18 -2.45
CA HIS A 97 -5.43 -5.69 -3.37
C HIS A 97 -4.17 -6.20 -2.68
N ILE A 98 -3.99 -5.96 -1.39
CA ILE A 98 -2.80 -6.33 -0.63
C ILE A 98 -3.09 -7.57 0.22
N ASN A 99 -2.19 -8.55 0.17
CA ASN A 99 -2.20 -9.71 1.06
C ASN A 99 -1.14 -9.49 2.15
N TYR A 100 -1.54 -9.03 3.34
CA TYR A 100 -0.61 -8.75 4.42
C TYR A 100 -1.17 -9.18 5.78
N THR A 101 -0.23 -9.53 6.69
CA THR A 101 -0.49 -9.66 8.12
C THR A 101 0.03 -8.38 8.78
N PRO A 102 -0.81 -7.57 9.44
CA PRO A 102 -0.38 -6.28 9.98
C PRO A 102 0.84 -6.36 10.89
N SER A 103 0.92 -7.38 11.77
CA SER A 103 2.06 -7.59 12.68
C SER A 103 3.36 -7.99 11.98
N GLU A 104 3.31 -8.58 10.79
CA GLU A 104 4.49 -8.97 10.00
C GLU A 104 4.96 -7.86 9.07
N ARG A 105 4.17 -6.80 8.90
CA ARG A 105 4.58 -5.62 8.15
C ARG A 105 5.37 -4.68 9.07
N ASP A 106 6.47 -5.19 9.61
CA ASP A 106 7.33 -4.50 10.59
C ASP A 106 8.80 -4.47 10.11
N GLN A 107 9.26 -3.31 9.65
CA GLN A 107 10.64 -3.10 9.24
C GLN A 107 11.63 -3.15 10.42
N GLY A 108 11.15 -2.95 11.66
CA GLY A 108 11.97 -2.89 12.85
C GLY A 108 12.98 -1.73 12.82
N THR A 109 14.26 -2.05 13.14
CA THR A 109 15.37 -1.08 13.15
C THR A 109 16.04 -0.87 11.79
N CYS A 110 15.65 -1.63 10.77
CA CYS A 110 16.14 -1.46 9.40
C CYS A 110 15.46 -0.26 8.72
N GLY A 111 16.24 0.65 8.13
CA GLY A 111 15.76 1.86 7.45
C GLY A 111 15.10 1.58 6.07
N SER A 112 14.36 0.49 5.95
CA SER A 112 13.79 -0.02 4.69
C SER A 112 12.35 0.42 4.40
N CYS A 113 11.83 1.45 5.07
CA CYS A 113 10.45 1.94 4.86
C CYS A 113 10.14 2.21 3.38
N TRP A 114 11.10 2.73 2.63
CA TRP A 114 11.01 2.99 1.20
C TRP A 114 10.75 1.73 0.37
N LEU A 115 11.35 0.57 0.76
CA LEU A 115 11.10 -0.73 0.16
C LEU A 115 9.67 -1.21 0.48
N TRP A 116 9.26 -1.14 1.74
CA TRP A 116 7.94 -1.58 2.17
C TRP A 116 6.82 -0.83 1.46
N ALA A 117 6.96 0.49 1.33
CA ALA A 117 6.01 1.31 0.61
C ALA A 117 5.99 0.99 -0.90
N GLY A 118 7.18 0.88 -1.51
CA GLY A 118 7.31 0.58 -2.93
C GLY A 118 6.87 -0.85 -3.30
N THR A 119 7.19 -1.85 -2.46
CA THR A 119 6.71 -3.24 -2.66
C THR A 119 5.19 -3.30 -2.60
N GLY A 120 4.56 -2.55 -1.69
CA GLY A 120 3.09 -2.48 -1.64
C GLY A 120 2.45 -1.89 -2.90
N ILE A 121 3.12 -0.97 -3.61
CA ILE A 121 2.65 -0.51 -4.93
C ILE A 121 2.67 -1.66 -5.94
N LEU A 122 3.73 -2.48 -5.93
CA LEU A 122 3.84 -3.63 -6.83
C LEU A 122 2.81 -4.72 -6.50
N GLU A 123 2.50 -4.95 -5.21
CA GLU A 123 1.42 -5.87 -4.78
C GLU A 123 0.06 -5.42 -5.35
N ILE A 124 -0.26 -4.13 -5.25
CA ILE A 124 -1.47 -3.56 -5.83
C ILE A 124 -1.47 -3.70 -7.37
N ALA A 125 -0.34 -3.41 -8.02
CA ALA A 125 -0.21 -3.50 -9.47
C ALA A 125 -0.36 -4.95 -9.96
N LEU A 126 0.21 -5.93 -9.25
CA LEU A 126 0.12 -7.36 -9.57
C LEU A 126 -1.35 -7.83 -9.55
N ASP A 127 -2.08 -7.49 -8.48
CA ASP A 127 -3.49 -7.87 -8.38
C ASP A 127 -4.35 -7.11 -9.39
N SER A 128 -4.12 -5.81 -9.57
CA SER A 128 -4.89 -4.99 -10.51
C SER A 128 -4.70 -5.40 -11.98
N GLN A 129 -3.51 -5.87 -12.37
CA GLN A 129 -3.18 -6.23 -13.75
C GLN A 129 -3.45 -7.70 -14.08
N LEU A 130 -3.18 -8.60 -13.13
CA LEU A 130 -3.22 -10.05 -13.35
C LEU A 130 -4.27 -10.77 -12.50
N GLY A 131 -4.95 -10.09 -11.57
CA GLY A 131 -5.87 -10.71 -10.62
C GLY A 131 -5.17 -11.60 -9.59
N ILE A 132 -3.86 -11.37 -9.36
CA ILE A 132 -3.04 -12.17 -8.46
C ILE A 132 -2.78 -11.39 -7.19
N LYS A 133 -3.50 -11.72 -6.15
CA LYS A 133 -3.32 -11.15 -4.82
C LYS A 133 -2.27 -11.94 -4.05
N ASP A 134 -1.00 -11.60 -4.24
CA ASP A 134 0.12 -12.24 -3.55
C ASP A 134 0.94 -11.22 -2.77
N ARG A 135 1.57 -11.68 -1.69
CA ARG A 135 2.51 -10.89 -0.90
C ARG A 135 3.89 -10.99 -1.54
N LEU A 136 4.56 -9.86 -1.70
CA LEU A 136 5.87 -9.79 -2.34
C LEU A 136 7.00 -9.64 -1.32
N SER A 137 8.18 -10.13 -1.68
CA SER A 137 9.34 -10.18 -0.78
C SER A 137 10.10 -8.85 -0.72
N THR A 138 9.98 -8.15 0.40
CA THR A 138 10.88 -7.04 0.75
C THR A 138 12.28 -7.56 1.09
N GLN A 139 12.40 -8.78 1.65
CA GLN A 139 13.68 -9.40 1.98
C GLN A 139 14.55 -9.63 0.75
N TYR A 140 13.94 -10.04 -0.37
CA TYR A 140 14.69 -10.25 -1.63
C TYR A 140 15.42 -8.98 -2.07
N VAL A 141 14.74 -7.83 -2.03
CA VAL A 141 15.38 -6.55 -2.36
C VAL A 141 16.44 -6.23 -1.30
N ASN A 142 16.13 -6.38 -0.02
CA ASN A 142 17.02 -6.02 1.09
C ASN A 142 18.36 -6.80 1.02
N SER A 143 18.30 -8.10 0.73
CA SER A 143 19.49 -8.96 0.64
C SER A 143 20.32 -8.72 -0.62
N ASN A 144 19.72 -8.22 -1.70
CA ASN A 144 20.38 -8.07 -3.00
C ASN A 144 20.83 -6.63 -3.29
N TYR A 145 20.13 -5.63 -2.74
CA TYR A 145 20.41 -4.22 -3.02
C TYR A 145 21.80 -3.83 -2.48
N ASN A 146 22.67 -3.38 -3.38
CA ASN A 146 24.07 -3.03 -3.09
C ASN A 146 24.83 -4.14 -2.32
N GLY A 147 24.52 -5.40 -2.63
CA GLY A 147 25.15 -6.57 -2.02
C GLY A 147 24.68 -6.85 -0.58
N GLY A 148 23.58 -6.24 -0.13
CA GLY A 148 22.92 -6.52 1.15
C GLY A 148 23.73 -6.13 2.39
N LYS A 149 24.70 -5.20 2.28
CA LYS A 149 25.60 -4.83 3.40
C LYS A 149 26.24 -3.45 3.25
N GLY A 150 26.82 -2.98 4.36
CA GLY A 150 27.64 -1.77 4.39
C GLY A 150 26.81 -0.49 4.51
N SER A 151 27.42 0.65 4.15
CA SER A 151 26.81 1.97 4.30
C SER A 151 25.83 2.36 3.20
N GLY A 152 25.74 1.56 2.13
CA GLY A 152 24.88 1.86 0.98
C GLY A 152 23.77 0.84 0.76
N TRP A 153 23.56 -0.10 1.68
CA TRP A 153 22.49 -1.08 1.52
C TRP A 153 21.12 -0.54 1.98
N SER A 154 20.09 -1.26 1.72
CA SER A 154 18.70 -0.80 1.89
C SER A 154 18.31 -0.38 3.31
N CYS A 155 18.93 -0.95 4.37
CA CYS A 155 18.69 -0.51 5.74
C CYS A 155 19.29 0.87 6.06
N CYS A 156 20.12 1.43 5.20
CA CYS A 156 20.62 2.81 5.35
C CYS A 156 19.63 3.86 4.83
N GLY A 157 18.59 3.42 4.16
CA GLY A 157 17.64 4.26 3.47
C GLY A 157 17.72 4.12 1.97
N GLY A 158 16.84 4.80 1.27
CA GLY A 158 16.78 4.84 -0.18
C GLY A 158 15.52 5.56 -0.65
N TRP A 159 15.36 5.62 -1.94
CA TRP A 159 14.29 6.35 -2.61
C TRP A 159 13.50 5.43 -3.55
N LEU A 160 12.34 5.86 -4.01
CA LEU A 160 11.51 5.00 -4.87
C LEU A 160 12.20 4.68 -6.21
N GLU A 161 13.01 5.60 -6.72
CA GLU A 161 13.84 5.40 -7.93
C GLU A 161 14.88 4.29 -7.76
N ASP A 162 15.41 4.11 -6.55
CA ASP A 162 16.37 3.04 -6.28
C ASP A 162 15.70 1.68 -6.38
N LEU A 163 14.45 1.57 -5.89
CA LEU A 163 13.65 0.36 -6.07
C LEU A 163 13.32 0.12 -7.54
N ALA A 164 12.95 1.16 -8.28
CA ALA A 164 12.69 1.04 -9.72
C ALA A 164 13.93 0.63 -10.51
N LYS A 165 15.11 1.18 -10.21
CA LYS A 165 16.39 0.78 -10.80
C LYS A 165 16.70 -0.69 -10.50
N PHE A 166 16.52 -1.12 -9.24
CA PHE A 166 16.72 -2.51 -8.83
C PHE A 166 15.87 -3.45 -9.68
N TYR A 167 14.57 -3.21 -9.76
CA TYR A 167 13.67 -4.06 -10.54
C TYR A 167 13.84 -3.94 -12.05
N ASN A 168 14.30 -2.81 -12.56
CA ASN A 168 14.68 -2.70 -13.98
C ASN A 168 15.92 -3.53 -14.33
N SER A 169 16.79 -3.81 -13.37
CA SER A 169 17.96 -4.68 -13.56
C SER A 169 17.62 -6.15 -13.38
N THR A 170 16.84 -6.50 -12.37
CA THR A 170 16.53 -7.90 -12.05
C THR A 170 15.36 -8.46 -12.86
N LYS A 171 14.40 -7.62 -13.23
CA LYS A 171 13.16 -7.96 -13.96
C LYS A 171 12.23 -8.96 -13.27
N ILE A 172 12.56 -9.41 -12.07
CA ILE A 172 11.76 -10.39 -11.32
C ILE A 172 11.31 -9.84 -9.98
N VAL A 173 10.09 -10.18 -9.60
CA VAL A 173 9.53 -9.90 -8.28
C VAL A 173 9.26 -11.23 -7.59
N VAL A 174 9.83 -11.41 -6.41
CA VAL A 174 9.82 -12.68 -5.69
C VAL A 174 8.66 -12.72 -4.70
N PRO A 175 7.83 -13.78 -4.68
CA PRO A 175 6.80 -13.98 -3.66
C PRO A 175 7.38 -14.11 -2.25
N TRP A 176 6.67 -13.56 -1.27
CA TRP A 176 6.99 -13.74 0.16
C TRP A 176 7.04 -15.21 0.59
N SER A 177 6.23 -16.06 -0.04
CA SER A 177 6.12 -17.50 0.28
C SER A 177 7.33 -18.34 -0.16
N ASN A 178 8.25 -17.78 -0.94
CA ASN A 178 9.46 -18.50 -1.36
C ASN A 178 10.39 -18.76 -0.17
N THR A 179 11.24 -19.77 -0.29
CA THR A 179 12.24 -20.10 0.75
C THR A 179 13.14 -18.90 1.03
N ASN A 180 13.28 -18.53 2.29
CA ASN A 180 14.07 -17.41 2.80
C ASN A 180 13.62 -16.01 2.29
N ALA A 181 12.44 -15.91 1.69
CA ALA A 181 11.91 -14.64 1.16
C ALA A 181 11.10 -13.82 2.18
N GLN A 182 10.76 -14.41 3.34
CA GLN A 182 10.10 -13.71 4.44
C GLN A 182 11.05 -12.70 5.08
N TRP A 183 10.49 -11.62 5.64
CA TRP A 183 11.27 -10.58 6.31
C TRP A 183 11.95 -11.09 7.59
N GLN A 184 13.27 -10.95 7.65
CA GLN A 184 14.11 -11.39 8.76
C GLN A 184 15.03 -10.27 9.29
N ASP A 185 15.22 -9.20 8.53
CA ASP A 185 16.18 -8.14 8.83
C ASP A 185 15.64 -7.03 9.76
N GLY A 186 14.54 -7.28 10.45
CA GLY A 186 13.92 -6.30 11.36
C GLY A 186 14.81 -5.85 12.53
N ARG A 187 15.92 -6.54 12.81
CA ARG A 187 16.91 -6.17 13.83
C ARG A 187 18.21 -5.59 13.25
N MET A 188 18.32 -5.55 11.95
CA MET A 188 19.50 -5.01 11.28
C MET A 188 19.46 -3.48 11.24
N THR A 189 20.61 -2.87 11.07
CA THR A 189 20.75 -1.41 11.01
C THR A 189 21.70 -1.02 9.89
N CYS A 190 21.71 0.23 9.48
CA CYS A 190 22.69 0.74 8.54
C CYS A 190 24.12 0.44 9.02
N GLY A 191 24.99 0.05 8.09
CA GLY A 191 26.38 -0.33 8.36
C GLY A 191 26.59 -1.80 8.74
N THR A 192 25.51 -2.58 8.91
CA THR A 192 25.58 -4.05 9.11
C THR A 192 25.38 -4.79 7.77
N GLU A 193 24.91 -6.02 7.80
CA GLU A 193 24.59 -6.82 6.63
C GLU A 193 23.28 -7.57 6.82
N SER A 194 22.66 -8.01 5.73
CA SER A 194 21.46 -8.82 5.76
C SER A 194 21.73 -10.15 6.48
N SER A 195 20.80 -10.56 7.33
CA SER A 195 20.85 -11.87 8.00
C SER A 195 20.56 -13.03 7.04
N VAL A 196 20.06 -12.74 5.84
CA VAL A 196 19.73 -13.69 4.78
C VAL A 196 20.60 -13.43 3.57
N SER A 197 21.46 -14.38 3.19
CA SER A 197 22.27 -14.21 1.98
C SER A 197 21.40 -14.21 0.73
N ALA A 198 21.74 -13.37 -0.25
CA ALA A 198 20.98 -13.22 -1.48
C ALA A 198 20.76 -14.56 -2.21
N GLU A 199 21.80 -15.40 -2.25
CA GLU A 199 21.82 -16.70 -2.94
C GLU A 199 20.94 -17.74 -2.23
N SER A 200 20.63 -17.55 -0.95
CA SER A 200 19.77 -18.46 -0.18
C SER A 200 18.28 -18.25 -0.44
N ILE A 201 17.90 -17.10 -1.01
CA ILE A 201 16.51 -16.78 -1.32
C ILE A 201 16.12 -17.49 -2.62
N SER A 202 15.10 -18.34 -2.55
CA SER A 202 14.55 -18.96 -3.76
C SER A 202 13.88 -17.90 -4.63
N ILE A 203 14.31 -17.80 -5.88
CA ILE A 203 13.70 -16.91 -6.88
C ILE A 203 12.63 -17.61 -7.72
N ASN A 204 12.33 -18.87 -7.45
CA ASN A 204 11.29 -19.63 -8.16
C ASN A 204 10.23 -20.12 -7.17
N PRO A 205 8.93 -19.87 -7.48
CA PRO A 205 8.42 -19.07 -8.60
C PRO A 205 8.68 -17.56 -8.44
N HIS A 206 8.53 -16.78 -9.51
CA HIS A 206 8.60 -15.31 -9.51
C HIS A 206 7.59 -14.71 -10.50
N TYR A 207 7.40 -13.40 -10.41
CA TYR A 207 6.61 -12.62 -11.35
C TYR A 207 7.55 -11.74 -12.19
N ASP A 208 7.42 -11.79 -13.53
CA ASP A 208 8.24 -11.00 -14.44
C ASP A 208 7.71 -9.57 -14.56
N LEU A 209 8.61 -8.59 -14.41
CA LEU A 209 8.37 -7.18 -14.72
C LEU A 209 8.93 -6.83 -16.10
N THR A 210 8.07 -6.39 -17.00
CA THR A 210 8.49 -5.88 -18.31
C THR A 210 9.08 -4.47 -18.20
N SER A 211 8.50 -3.64 -17.34
CA SER A 211 8.98 -2.29 -17.06
C SER A 211 8.53 -1.80 -15.70
N VAL A 212 9.34 -0.93 -15.10
CA VAL A 212 8.98 -0.16 -13.92
C VAL A 212 9.59 1.24 -14.01
N GLN A 213 8.78 2.28 -13.82
CA GLN A 213 9.20 3.67 -13.85
C GLN A 213 8.56 4.43 -12.69
N VAL A 214 9.35 5.27 -12.03
CA VAL A 214 8.80 6.22 -11.05
C VAL A 214 8.15 7.36 -11.81
N VAL A 215 6.98 7.75 -11.33
CA VAL A 215 6.28 8.96 -11.76
C VAL A 215 5.89 9.81 -10.56
N THR A 216 6.03 11.11 -10.67
CA THR A 216 5.69 12.08 -9.61
C THR A 216 4.25 12.53 -9.75
N ILE A 217 3.54 12.62 -8.64
CA ILE A 217 2.19 13.18 -8.65
C ILE A 217 2.30 14.70 -8.45
N PRO A 218 1.77 15.52 -9.37
CA PRO A 218 1.85 16.97 -9.25
C PRO A 218 1.10 17.49 -8.03
N THR A 219 1.83 17.76 -6.95
CA THR A 219 1.29 18.28 -5.68
C THR A 219 1.98 19.56 -5.23
N LEU A 220 3.21 19.80 -5.71
CA LEU A 220 4.01 20.97 -5.35
C LEU A 220 3.67 22.16 -6.25
N GLY A 221 3.49 23.32 -5.65
CA GLY A 221 3.22 24.57 -6.40
C GLY A 221 1.86 24.60 -7.11
N VAL A 222 0.95 23.69 -6.75
CA VAL A 222 -0.43 23.69 -7.24
C VAL A 222 -1.40 23.97 -6.07
N GLU A 223 -2.60 24.43 -6.39
CA GLU A 223 -3.66 24.61 -5.42
C GLU A 223 -3.97 23.31 -4.67
N LYS A 224 -4.29 23.41 -3.38
CA LYS A 224 -4.54 22.26 -2.50
C LYS A 224 -5.55 21.27 -3.07
N GLU A 225 -6.69 21.77 -3.54
CA GLU A 225 -7.73 20.89 -4.11
C GLU A 225 -7.25 20.19 -5.40
N LYS A 226 -6.39 20.84 -6.17
CA LYS A 226 -5.75 20.22 -7.34
C LYS A 226 -4.77 19.13 -6.94
N ALA A 227 -3.97 19.34 -5.91
CA ALA A 227 -3.08 18.31 -5.35
C ALA A 227 -3.89 17.08 -4.88
N ILE A 228 -4.97 17.32 -4.16
CA ILE A 228 -5.91 16.27 -3.69
C ILE A 228 -6.49 15.51 -4.88
N ALA A 229 -7.01 16.21 -5.89
CA ALA A 229 -7.60 15.60 -7.08
C ALA A 229 -6.58 14.73 -7.84
N ASN A 230 -5.33 15.19 -7.96
CA ASN A 230 -4.27 14.45 -8.64
C ASN A 230 -3.93 13.13 -7.91
N ILE A 231 -3.82 13.14 -6.57
CA ILE A 231 -3.56 11.93 -5.78
C ILE A 231 -4.77 10.97 -5.88
N LYS A 232 -5.99 11.47 -5.73
CA LYS A 232 -7.22 10.66 -5.88
C LYS A 232 -7.30 10.04 -7.27
N ASN A 233 -6.89 10.78 -8.32
CA ASN A 233 -6.89 10.29 -9.69
C ASN A 233 -5.93 9.09 -9.86
N VAL A 234 -4.73 9.17 -9.29
CA VAL A 234 -3.75 8.05 -9.32
C VAL A 234 -4.29 6.84 -8.56
N LEU A 235 -4.82 7.03 -7.35
CA LEU A 235 -5.46 5.97 -6.58
C LEU A 235 -6.64 5.34 -7.34
N GLY A 236 -7.49 6.16 -7.96
CA GLY A 236 -8.63 5.72 -8.77
C GLY A 236 -8.25 4.93 -10.03
N GLN A 237 -7.01 5.01 -10.48
CA GLN A 237 -6.45 4.15 -11.53
C GLN A 237 -5.98 2.78 -10.99
N GLY A 238 -6.21 2.47 -9.71
CA GLY A 238 -5.75 1.23 -9.07
C GLY A 238 -4.25 1.23 -8.77
N LYS A 239 -3.64 2.40 -8.56
CA LYS A 239 -2.21 2.54 -8.26
C LYS A 239 -2.03 2.99 -6.81
N GLY A 240 -1.27 2.23 -6.01
CA GLY A 240 -0.82 2.68 -4.70
C GLY A 240 0.11 3.89 -4.80
N VAL A 241 0.14 4.72 -3.78
CA VAL A 241 0.94 5.95 -3.81
C VAL A 241 1.99 5.91 -2.69
N TRP A 242 3.25 6.10 -3.06
CA TRP A 242 4.36 6.26 -2.14
C TRP A 242 4.32 7.68 -1.58
N PHE A 243 4.14 7.80 -0.28
CA PHE A 243 4.16 9.07 0.43
C PHE A 243 5.42 9.15 1.29
N GLY A 244 6.41 9.93 0.83
CA GLY A 244 7.59 10.27 1.58
C GLY A 244 7.41 11.59 2.31
N PHE A 245 7.81 11.62 3.58
CA PHE A 245 7.78 12.82 4.37
C PHE A 245 9.03 12.96 5.23
N PHE A 246 9.44 14.20 5.46
CA PHE A 246 10.52 14.56 6.38
C PHE A 246 9.96 15.31 7.58
N LEU A 247 10.50 15.01 8.76
CA LEU A 247 10.23 15.75 9.97
C LEU A 247 11.51 16.47 10.39
N PRO A 248 11.42 17.75 10.79
CA PRO A 248 12.58 18.64 10.80
C PRO A 248 13.55 18.40 11.95
N ASN A 249 13.12 17.75 13.04
CA ASN A 249 13.94 17.55 14.23
C ASN A 249 13.39 16.46 15.16
N GLN A 250 14.13 16.15 16.22
CA GLN A 250 13.74 15.14 17.21
C GLN A 250 12.39 15.40 17.88
N THR A 251 12.04 16.68 18.13
CA THR A 251 10.75 17.02 18.75
C THR A 251 9.58 16.67 17.83
N ALA A 252 9.71 16.90 16.53
CA ALA A 252 8.71 16.53 15.53
C ALA A 252 8.57 15.00 15.44
N TRP A 253 9.69 14.28 15.48
CA TRP A 253 9.68 12.82 15.52
C TRP A 253 9.07 12.25 16.80
N ALA A 254 9.36 12.84 17.96
CA ALA A 254 8.74 12.42 19.23
C ALA A 254 7.22 12.55 19.16
N LYS A 255 6.69 13.64 18.58
CA LYS A 255 5.26 13.83 18.36
C LYS A 255 4.68 12.78 17.40
N PHE A 256 5.40 12.40 16.36
CA PHE A 256 4.94 11.35 15.44
C PHE A 256 4.94 9.96 16.08
N PHE A 257 5.97 9.64 16.89
CA PHE A 257 6.00 8.38 17.65
C PHE A 257 4.89 8.31 18.69
N ASP A 258 4.58 9.43 19.37
CA ASP A 258 3.44 9.52 20.29
C ASP A 258 2.12 9.30 19.55
N PHE A 259 1.95 9.96 18.41
CA PHE A 259 0.80 9.76 17.53
C PHE A 259 0.66 8.31 17.09
N TRP A 260 1.74 7.68 16.61
CA TRP A 260 1.73 6.29 16.16
C TRP A 260 1.47 5.31 17.31
N GLY A 261 2.14 5.49 18.43
CA GLY A 261 2.12 4.53 19.54
C GLY A 261 0.86 4.56 20.39
N TYR A 262 0.29 5.76 20.57
CA TYR A 262 -0.75 5.96 21.60
C TYR A 262 -2.07 6.51 21.06
N GLN A 263 -2.08 7.15 19.91
CA GLN A 263 -3.33 7.65 19.34
C GLN A 263 -4.06 6.53 18.59
N PRO A 264 -5.42 6.54 18.62
CA PRO A 264 -6.22 5.55 17.88
C PRO A 264 -6.06 5.73 16.38
N GLU A 265 -6.34 4.67 15.62
CA GLU A 265 -6.20 4.64 14.15
C GLU A 265 -6.97 5.76 13.44
N CYS A 266 -8.10 6.17 14.00
CA CYS A 266 -8.92 7.27 13.48
C CYS A 266 -8.42 8.69 13.84
N ALA A 267 -7.37 8.82 14.63
CA ALA A 267 -6.73 10.11 14.87
C ALA A 267 -6.02 10.57 13.60
N PHE A 268 -6.13 11.87 13.29
CA PHE A 268 -5.48 12.45 12.10
C PHE A 268 -4.13 13.01 12.47
N TRP A 269 -3.13 12.66 11.70
CA TRP A 269 -1.85 13.30 11.75
C TRP A 269 -1.84 14.54 10.86
N GLN A 270 -1.35 15.65 11.44
CA GLN A 270 -1.15 16.91 10.73
C GLN A 270 0.35 17.10 10.49
N PRO A 271 0.87 16.80 9.28
CA PRO A 271 2.30 16.73 9.02
C PRO A 271 3.01 18.09 8.93
N ASP A 272 2.30 19.18 8.71
CA ASP A 272 2.84 20.52 8.42
C ASP A 272 2.81 21.47 9.62
N ASN A 273 2.59 20.96 10.82
CA ASN A 273 2.55 21.75 12.06
C ASN A 273 3.87 21.74 12.83
N PHE A 274 5.00 22.06 12.16
CA PHE A 274 6.34 22.03 12.72
C PHE A 274 7.14 23.29 12.36
N THR A 275 8.41 23.36 12.86
CA THR A 275 9.31 24.48 12.55
C THR A 275 9.68 24.52 11.08
N SER A 276 10.05 25.68 10.56
CA SER A 276 10.43 25.86 9.16
C SER A 276 11.89 25.47 8.85
N THR A 277 12.69 25.10 9.85
CA THR A 277 14.12 24.76 9.69
C THR A 277 14.35 23.26 9.89
N TYR A 278 15.03 22.63 8.93
CA TYR A 278 15.43 21.22 9.01
C TYR A 278 16.81 21.08 9.67
N ASN A 279 16.91 20.14 10.60
CA ASN A 279 18.16 19.78 11.25
C ASN A 279 18.62 18.39 10.78
N PHE A 280 19.73 18.31 10.04
CA PHE A 280 20.26 17.04 9.52
C PHE A 280 20.79 16.10 10.60
N THR A 281 21.02 16.58 11.83
CA THR A 281 21.51 15.74 12.93
C THR A 281 20.40 14.88 13.53
N ASP A 282 19.23 15.44 13.72
CA ASP A 282 18.12 14.81 14.45
C ASP A 282 16.77 14.83 13.72
N GLY A 283 16.71 15.50 12.58
CA GLY A 283 15.66 15.34 11.59
C GLY A 283 15.76 14.01 10.85
N GLY A 284 14.80 13.72 9.99
CA GLY A 284 14.81 12.49 9.19
C GLY A 284 13.58 12.34 8.33
N GLY A 285 13.53 11.25 7.58
CA GLY A 285 12.42 10.91 6.68
C GLY A 285 11.79 9.57 6.99
N HIS A 286 10.60 9.38 6.48
CA HIS A 286 9.88 8.11 6.45
C HIS A 286 9.06 8.00 5.17
N ALA A 287 8.84 6.77 4.72
CA ALA A 287 8.00 6.47 3.57
C ALA A 287 6.91 5.48 3.93
N VAL A 288 5.70 5.76 3.50
CA VAL A 288 4.53 4.90 3.73
C VAL A 288 3.71 4.76 2.45
N LEU A 289 2.91 3.72 2.40
CA LEU A 289 2.01 3.46 1.28
C LEU A 289 0.65 4.12 1.53
N CYS A 290 0.30 5.12 0.73
CA CYS A 290 -1.07 5.62 0.69
C CYS A 290 -1.92 4.66 -0.15
N VAL A 291 -2.92 4.07 0.51
CA VAL A 291 -3.82 3.05 -0.08
C VAL A 291 -5.23 3.55 -0.31
N GLY A 292 -5.53 4.79 0.06
CA GLY A 292 -6.88 5.30 -0.11
C GLY A 292 -7.14 6.61 0.60
N TYR A 293 -8.41 6.95 0.68
CA TYR A 293 -8.89 8.19 1.30
C TYR A 293 -10.33 8.05 1.79
N ASN A 294 -10.72 9.02 2.61
CA ASN A 294 -12.13 9.26 2.94
C ASN A 294 -12.36 10.78 3.01
N ASP A 295 -13.23 11.30 2.16
CA ASP A 295 -13.66 12.69 2.12
C ASP A 295 -15.19 12.85 2.10
N THR A 296 -15.90 11.85 2.63
CA THR A 296 -17.37 11.90 2.81
C THR A 296 -17.82 13.02 3.75
N ASP A 297 -16.98 13.36 4.75
CA ASP A 297 -17.17 14.53 5.59
C ASP A 297 -16.17 15.61 5.18
N PRO A 298 -16.60 16.74 4.59
CA PRO A 298 -15.70 17.78 4.12
C PRO A 298 -14.88 18.47 5.24
N LYS A 299 -15.28 18.30 6.51
CA LYS A 299 -14.53 18.81 7.67
C LYS A 299 -13.53 17.80 8.22
N ARG A 300 -13.54 16.57 7.74
CA ARG A 300 -12.72 15.46 8.24
C ARG A 300 -12.18 14.59 7.12
N ARG A 301 -11.59 15.20 6.11
CA ARG A 301 -10.98 14.52 4.96
C ARG A 301 -9.61 13.97 5.33
N TYR A 302 -9.31 12.72 4.93
CA TYR A 302 -8.04 12.10 5.24
C TYR A 302 -7.58 11.08 4.21
N TRP A 303 -6.27 10.94 4.13
CA TRP A 303 -5.60 9.85 3.43
C TRP A 303 -5.44 8.65 4.35
N ILE A 304 -5.52 7.43 3.80
CA ILE A 304 -5.32 6.17 4.51
C ILE A 304 -3.92 5.67 4.19
N MET A 305 -3.06 5.62 5.22
CA MET A 305 -1.67 5.20 5.10
C MET A 305 -1.46 3.84 5.71
N LEU A 306 -0.83 2.93 4.97
CA LEU A 306 -0.36 1.63 5.46
C LEU A 306 1.13 1.77 5.82
N ASN A 307 1.43 1.63 7.12
CA ASN A 307 2.76 1.75 7.67
C ASN A 307 3.53 0.43 7.61
N SER A 308 4.83 0.50 7.87
CA SER A 308 5.75 -0.63 7.99
C SER A 308 6.36 -0.76 9.40
N TRP A 309 5.58 -0.42 10.42
CA TRP A 309 5.99 -0.48 11.83
C TRP A 309 5.14 -1.46 12.66
N GLY A 310 4.60 -2.50 12.00
CA GLY A 310 3.76 -3.48 12.63
C GLY A 310 2.45 -2.90 13.16
N VAL A 311 2.07 -3.32 14.35
CA VAL A 311 0.82 -2.93 15.01
C VAL A 311 1.06 -2.28 16.35
N THR A 312 0.12 -1.45 16.78
CA THR A 312 0.02 -0.95 18.17
C THR A 312 -1.37 -1.27 18.72
N LYS A 313 -1.58 -1.05 20.00
CA LYS A 313 -2.92 -1.26 20.62
C LYS A 313 -3.99 -0.39 19.95
N GLY A 314 -3.63 0.82 19.52
CA GLY A 314 -4.54 1.76 18.85
C GLY A 314 -4.62 1.58 17.33
N ARG A 315 -3.75 0.72 16.73
CA ARG A 315 -3.60 0.54 15.28
C ARG A 315 -3.42 -0.94 14.94
N PRO A 316 -4.49 -1.75 15.10
CA PRO A 316 -4.43 -3.20 14.90
C PRO A 316 -4.16 -3.59 13.43
N ASP A 317 -4.52 -2.73 12.49
CA ASP A 317 -4.34 -2.95 11.06
C ASP A 317 -3.07 -2.29 10.49
N GLY A 318 -2.26 -1.66 11.36
CA GLY A 318 -1.04 -0.96 10.93
C GLY A 318 -1.30 0.29 10.09
N LEU A 319 -2.50 0.86 10.19
CA LEU A 319 -2.94 2.03 9.44
C LEU A 319 -2.83 3.31 10.27
N PHE A 320 -2.68 4.44 9.59
CA PHE A 320 -2.90 5.76 10.16
C PHE A 320 -3.48 6.73 9.14
N MET A 321 -4.11 7.79 9.64
CA MET A 321 -4.80 8.79 8.83
C MET A 321 -3.98 10.06 8.78
N VAL A 322 -3.77 10.59 7.58
CA VAL A 322 -3.14 11.91 7.35
C VAL A 322 -4.20 12.91 6.92
N ASN A 323 -4.23 14.06 7.56
CA ASN A 323 -5.15 15.13 7.18
C ASN A 323 -4.97 15.50 5.71
N MET A 324 -6.05 15.41 4.93
CA MET A 324 -6.03 15.75 3.51
C MET A 324 -5.88 17.26 3.28
N ASP A 325 -6.25 18.09 4.26
CA ASP A 325 -6.11 19.54 4.20
C ASP A 325 -4.71 20.07 4.57
N MET A 326 -3.69 19.22 4.52
CA MET A 326 -2.29 19.57 4.73
C MET A 326 -1.76 20.58 3.68
N ASN A 327 -0.66 21.24 4.00
CA ASN A 327 0.06 22.06 3.03
C ASN A 327 0.99 21.23 2.15
N TYR A 328 0.55 20.86 0.96
CA TYR A 328 1.32 20.03 0.02
C TYR A 328 2.63 20.67 -0.45
N SER A 329 2.74 21.98 -0.39
CA SER A 329 3.92 22.75 -0.77
C SER A 329 4.78 23.16 0.43
N CYS A 330 4.60 22.51 1.59
CA CYS A 330 5.42 22.76 2.78
C CYS A 330 6.90 22.52 2.49
N THR A 331 7.75 23.44 2.93
CA THR A 331 9.20 23.36 2.76
C THR A 331 9.90 23.62 4.08
N TYR A 332 11.10 23.03 4.22
CA TYR A 332 12.03 23.34 5.30
C TYR A 332 13.24 24.05 4.76
N SER A 333 13.69 25.10 5.46
CA SER A 333 14.98 25.73 5.19
C SER A 333 16.10 24.69 5.38
N GLY A 334 16.98 24.58 4.39
CA GLY A 334 18.08 23.61 4.36
C GLY A 334 17.73 22.25 3.68
N LEU A 335 16.46 21.85 3.63
CA LEU A 335 16.04 20.59 3.00
C LEU A 335 15.34 20.82 1.65
N GLY A 336 14.44 21.78 1.57
CA GLY A 336 13.46 21.91 0.47
C GLY A 336 12.10 21.34 0.84
N ASN A 337 11.47 20.59 -0.07
CA ASN A 337 10.13 20.07 0.15
C ASN A 337 10.06 19.08 1.32
N ALA A 338 9.02 19.21 2.14
CA ALA A 338 8.76 18.32 3.26
C ALA A 338 8.09 17.00 2.82
N TYR A 339 7.35 17.00 1.70
CA TYR A 339 6.52 15.89 1.24
C TYR A 339 6.76 15.56 -0.21
N TYR A 340 6.66 14.26 -0.51
CA TYR A 340 6.87 13.69 -1.83
C TYR A 340 5.79 12.65 -2.11
N TRP A 341 5.05 12.85 -3.19
CA TRP A 341 3.98 11.97 -3.64
C TRP A 341 4.37 11.35 -4.98
N MET A 342 4.59 10.06 -4.99
CA MET A 342 5.06 9.31 -6.16
C MET A 342 4.30 8.00 -6.32
N THR A 343 4.39 7.40 -7.49
CA THR A 343 3.95 6.02 -7.71
C THR A 343 4.86 5.34 -8.71
N LEU A 344 4.62 4.05 -8.94
CA LEU A 344 5.30 3.27 -9.97
C LEU A 344 4.33 2.98 -11.12
N ASP A 345 4.74 3.32 -12.33
CA ASP A 345 4.20 2.73 -13.54
C ASP A 345 4.93 1.41 -13.78
N ALA A 346 4.38 0.34 -13.21
CA ALA A 346 4.91 -1.02 -13.29
C ALA A 346 4.03 -1.87 -14.20
N ASN A 347 4.64 -2.69 -15.06
CA ASN A 347 3.94 -3.60 -15.93
C ASN A 347 4.45 -5.02 -15.73
N PHE A 348 3.56 -5.93 -15.36
CA PHE A 348 3.84 -7.35 -15.23
C PHE A 348 3.63 -8.08 -16.57
N ALA A 349 4.44 -9.10 -16.85
CA ALA A 349 4.24 -9.95 -18.00
C ALA A 349 3.02 -10.86 -17.80
N LYS A 350 2.15 -10.94 -18.78
CA LYS A 350 0.93 -11.77 -18.71
C LYS A 350 1.20 -13.28 -18.68
N THR A 351 2.42 -13.71 -19.00
CA THR A 351 2.83 -15.12 -19.14
C THR A 351 3.59 -15.67 -17.95
N SER A 352 3.79 -14.89 -16.89
CA SER A 352 4.72 -15.19 -15.80
C SER A 352 4.20 -16.14 -14.71
N MET A 353 3.18 -16.96 -15.01
CA MET A 353 2.73 -17.97 -14.05
C MET A 353 3.26 -19.36 -14.43
N PRO A 354 3.95 -20.08 -13.54
CA PRO A 354 4.06 -21.52 -13.66
C PRO A 354 2.64 -22.09 -13.67
N GLU A 355 2.28 -22.83 -14.71
CA GLU A 355 0.94 -23.40 -14.97
C GLU A 355 0.36 -24.14 -13.75
N THR A 356 1.21 -24.67 -12.87
CA THR A 356 0.88 -25.40 -11.65
C THR A 356 0.39 -24.52 -10.48
N ALA A 357 0.87 -23.30 -10.35
CA ALA A 357 0.48 -22.42 -9.24
C ALA A 357 -0.79 -21.59 -9.57
N ALA A 358 -0.94 -21.17 -10.83
CA ALA A 358 -2.11 -20.46 -11.32
C ALA A 358 -3.36 -21.35 -11.36
N GLY A 359 -3.21 -22.57 -11.90
CA GLY A 359 -4.31 -23.53 -11.95
C GLY A 359 -4.84 -23.86 -10.55
N LYS A 360 -3.94 -24.15 -9.62
CA LYS A 360 -4.32 -24.51 -8.25
C LYS A 360 -4.99 -23.35 -7.49
N ARG A 361 -4.50 -22.12 -7.64
CA ARG A 361 -5.10 -20.93 -6.98
C ARG A 361 -6.43 -20.51 -7.62
N LEU A 362 -6.59 -20.68 -8.93
CA LEU A 362 -7.85 -20.39 -9.62
C LEU A 362 -8.93 -21.43 -9.24
N ASP A 363 -8.53 -22.69 -9.07
CA ASP A 363 -9.41 -23.75 -8.62
C ASP A 363 -9.74 -23.61 -7.12
N ASP A 364 -8.78 -23.25 -6.27
CA ASP A 364 -8.99 -22.96 -4.86
C ASP A 364 -9.88 -21.71 -4.67
N ALA A 365 -9.66 -20.65 -5.44
CA ALA A 365 -10.50 -19.43 -5.41
C ALA A 365 -11.92 -19.66 -5.90
N LYS A 366 -12.14 -20.59 -6.83
CA LYS A 366 -13.48 -21.01 -7.28
C LYS A 366 -14.13 -21.98 -6.29
N ALA A 367 -13.34 -22.84 -5.62
CA ALA A 367 -13.82 -23.82 -4.67
C ALA A 367 -14.22 -23.21 -3.31
N GLU A 368 -13.56 -22.15 -2.85
CA GLU A 368 -13.82 -21.54 -1.55
C GLU A 368 -15.22 -20.93 -1.39
N PRO A 369 -15.77 -20.17 -2.36
CA PRO A 369 -17.16 -19.71 -2.28
C PRO A 369 -18.17 -20.86 -2.32
N ALA A 370 -17.91 -21.89 -3.11
CA ALA A 370 -18.79 -23.08 -3.18
C ALA A 370 -18.77 -23.86 -1.85
N LYS A 371 -17.62 -23.99 -1.20
CA LYS A 371 -17.46 -24.60 0.11
C LYS A 371 -18.20 -23.81 1.19
N LYS A 372 -18.02 -22.48 1.25
CA LYS A 372 -18.73 -21.61 2.20
C LYS A 372 -20.26 -21.71 2.04
N ILE A 373 -20.76 -21.79 0.82
CA ILE A 373 -22.19 -21.96 0.55
C ILE A 373 -22.66 -23.36 1.00
N ALA A 374 -21.86 -24.40 0.75
CA ALA A 374 -22.19 -25.76 1.17
C ALA A 374 -22.20 -25.90 2.71
N ASP A 375 -21.22 -25.33 3.40
CA ASP A 375 -21.11 -25.32 4.86
C ASP A 375 -22.26 -24.54 5.50
N ALA A 376 -22.61 -23.36 4.97
CA ALA A 376 -23.77 -22.59 5.43
C ALA A 376 -25.09 -23.34 5.24
N LYS A 377 -25.25 -24.06 4.12
CA LYS A 377 -26.42 -24.89 3.85
C LYS A 377 -26.50 -26.08 4.79
N ALA A 378 -25.38 -26.74 5.10
CA ALA A 378 -25.28 -27.83 6.06
C ALA A 378 -25.65 -27.36 7.49
N GLN A 379 -25.13 -26.23 7.95
CA GLN A 379 -25.47 -25.63 9.24
C GLN A 379 -26.97 -25.28 9.33
N ARG A 380 -27.54 -24.72 8.26
CA ARG A 380 -28.96 -24.39 8.21
C ARG A 380 -29.85 -25.62 8.27
N ASN A 381 -29.47 -26.71 7.59
CA ASN A 381 -30.18 -27.97 7.63
C ASN A 381 -30.12 -28.65 9.01
N LYS A 382 -28.94 -28.61 9.66
CA LYS A 382 -28.77 -29.09 11.04
C LYS A 382 -29.62 -28.30 12.03
N ALA A 383 -29.61 -26.97 11.96
CA ALA A 383 -30.44 -26.13 12.83
C ALA A 383 -31.96 -26.37 12.63
N LYS A 384 -32.37 -26.71 11.40
CA LYS A 384 -33.77 -27.08 11.11
C LYS A 384 -34.13 -28.45 11.72
N ALA A 385 -33.25 -29.44 11.61
CA ALA A 385 -33.45 -30.77 12.21
C ALA A 385 -33.50 -30.67 13.74
N ASP A 386 -32.62 -29.91 14.37
CA ASP A 386 -32.63 -29.70 15.82
C ASP A 386 -33.92 -29.04 16.33
N ARG A 387 -34.46 -28.08 15.57
CA ARG A 387 -35.76 -27.43 15.87
C ARG A 387 -36.93 -28.41 15.74
N GLU A 388 -36.93 -29.25 14.75
CA GLU A 388 -37.98 -30.29 14.56
C GLU A 388 -37.90 -31.33 15.71
N ALA A 389 -36.71 -31.78 16.07
CA ALA A 389 -36.49 -32.69 17.18
C ALA A 389 -37.00 -32.10 18.52
N ALA A 390 -36.66 -30.85 18.83
CA ALA A 390 -37.13 -30.13 19.99
C ALA A 390 -38.65 -29.96 20.03
N LYS A 391 -39.28 -29.80 18.85
CA LYS A 391 -40.75 -29.70 18.75
C LYS A 391 -41.44 -31.03 19.05
N VAL A 392 -40.88 -32.15 18.56
CA VAL A 392 -41.38 -33.49 18.85
C VAL A 392 -41.26 -33.82 20.35
N GLU A 393 -40.12 -33.50 20.93
CA GLU A 393 -39.91 -33.69 22.38
C GLU A 393 -40.88 -32.87 23.24
N ARG A 394 -41.14 -31.61 22.89
CA ARG A 394 -42.17 -30.81 23.56
C ARG A 394 -43.58 -31.42 23.45
N GLN A 395 -43.94 -31.93 22.27
CA GLN A 395 -45.23 -32.57 22.08
C GLN A 395 -45.38 -33.88 22.84
N ALA A 396 -44.29 -34.65 22.99
CA ALA A 396 -44.26 -35.85 23.81
C ALA A 396 -44.46 -35.56 25.30
N ARG A 397 -43.79 -34.50 25.83
CA ARG A 397 -43.95 -34.09 27.21
C ARG A 397 -45.36 -33.56 27.56
N SER A 398 -46.05 -32.93 26.60
CA SER A 398 -47.39 -32.37 26.81
C SER A 398 -48.51 -33.44 26.78
N LYS A 399 -48.21 -34.69 26.39
CA LYS A 399 -49.19 -35.83 26.41
C LYS A 399 -49.09 -36.68 27.67
N HIS A 400 -48.18 -36.36 28.58
CA HIS A 400 -47.97 -37.08 29.82
C HIS A 400 -48.25 -36.22 31.08
N VAL A 401 -48.91 -35.10 30.92
CA VAL A 401 -49.57 -34.28 31.92
C VAL A 401 -51.07 -34.31 31.65
#